data_d8199f2ccaf10dbf91921a79016d4fde
#
_entry.id   d8199f2ccaf10dbf91921a79016d4fde
#
_cell.length_a   1.000
_cell.length_b   1.000
_cell.length_c   1.000
_cell.angle_alpha   90.00
_cell.angle_beta   90.00
_cell.angle_gamma   90.00
#
_symmetry.space_group_name_H-M   'P 1'
#
loop_
_entity.id
_entity.type
_entity.pdbx_description
1 polymer ?
#
loop_
_entity_poly.entity_id
_entity_poly.type
_entity_poly.pdbx_seq_one_letter_code
_entity_poly.pdbx_strand_id
1 'polypeptide(L)'
;SEEERAKGLITASAGNHAQGVAYAAKAFGAKAVIVMPTTTPLIKVERTKSYGAEVILHGDVYDEACAHAYELAEKHGYTFIHPFDDPAVATGQGTIAMEIIKELPLVDYVLVPIGGGGLATGVSTLVKLLNPNIKVIGVEPEGANCMQASILNGEVMTLPTVNTIADGTAVKRPGEKIFPYIQKNVDEIITVKDEELVVAFLDMVENHKMIVENSGLLTVAALKHLKFQNKKVVSILSGGNMDVITMASVVQNGLIARDRIFTVSVLLPDKPGELVRVAAVIAKHQGNVIKLEHNQFVSTNRTAAVELKITLEAFGTEHKQEIMKALEEEGYRPKLKMASL
;
A
#
# COMPACT_ATOMS: atom_id res chain seq x y z
N SER A 1 29.75 -4.38 -13.79
CA SER A 1 31.17 -4.78 -14.02
C SER A 1 31.98 -4.74 -12.72
N GLU A 2 33.19 -5.29 -12.73
CA GLU A 2 34.10 -5.19 -11.59
C GLU A 2 34.57 -3.75 -11.35
N GLU A 3 34.76 -3.02 -12.41
CA GLU A 3 35.15 -1.60 -12.35
C GLU A 3 34.07 -0.74 -11.66
N GLU A 4 32.81 -0.92 -12.05
CA GLU A 4 31.68 -0.21 -11.43
C GLU A 4 31.52 -0.57 -9.95
N ARG A 5 31.69 -1.85 -9.60
CA ARG A 5 31.67 -2.29 -8.19
C ARG A 5 32.81 -1.70 -7.37
N ALA A 6 34.00 -1.60 -7.94
CA ALA A 6 35.19 -1.03 -7.28
C ALA A 6 35.01 0.47 -7.00
N LYS A 7 34.30 1.21 -7.86
CA LYS A 7 33.96 2.63 -7.66
C LYS A 7 32.94 2.81 -6.52
N GLY A 8 32.10 1.81 -6.28
CA GLY A 8 30.98 1.87 -5.35
C GLY A 8 29.67 2.25 -6.04
N LEU A 9 28.57 1.95 -5.36
CA LEU A 9 27.19 2.15 -5.86
C LEU A 9 26.52 3.27 -5.08
N ILE A 10 25.69 4.06 -5.75
CA ILE A 10 24.89 5.08 -5.11
C ILE A 10 23.45 5.05 -5.65
N THR A 11 22.48 5.34 -4.80
CA THR A 11 21.08 5.55 -5.21
C THR A 11 20.37 6.52 -4.27
N ALA A 12 19.25 7.07 -4.74
CA ALA A 12 18.30 7.80 -3.91
C ALA A 12 17.03 6.95 -3.74
N SER A 13 16.73 6.53 -2.54
CA SER A 13 15.50 5.79 -2.20
C SER A 13 15.39 5.61 -0.70
N ALA A 14 14.18 5.67 -0.16
CA ALA A 14 13.86 5.35 1.24
C ALA A 14 13.11 4.01 1.39
N GLY A 15 12.93 3.26 0.30
CA GLY A 15 12.11 2.04 0.27
C GLY A 15 12.87 0.76 -0.09
N ASN A 16 12.18 -0.11 -0.84
CA ASN A 16 12.70 -1.43 -1.25
C ASN A 16 13.98 -1.34 -2.08
N HIS A 17 14.05 -0.36 -2.98
CA HIS A 17 15.23 -0.18 -3.84
C HIS A 17 16.49 0.13 -3.01
N ALA A 18 16.37 1.00 -2.00
CA ALA A 18 17.49 1.30 -1.08
C ALA A 18 18.04 0.04 -0.41
N GLN A 19 17.15 -0.80 0.11
CA GLN A 19 17.53 -2.06 0.75
C GLN A 19 18.08 -3.07 -0.26
N GLY A 20 17.49 -3.14 -1.45
CA GLY A 20 17.96 -4.01 -2.54
C GLY A 20 19.39 -3.67 -2.98
N VAL A 21 19.68 -2.38 -3.20
CA VAL A 21 21.04 -1.92 -3.55
C VAL A 21 22.02 -2.19 -2.40
N ALA A 22 21.65 -1.88 -1.16
CA ALA A 22 22.49 -2.14 0.00
C ALA A 22 22.80 -3.63 0.18
N TYR A 23 21.80 -4.49 0.06
CA TYR A 23 21.92 -5.94 0.13
C TYR A 23 22.82 -6.51 -0.97
N ALA A 24 22.57 -6.10 -2.23
CA ALA A 24 23.37 -6.54 -3.37
C ALA A 24 24.83 -6.08 -3.24
N ALA A 25 25.06 -4.82 -2.85
CA ALA A 25 26.42 -4.31 -2.63
C ALA A 25 27.16 -5.12 -1.58
N LYS A 26 26.52 -5.45 -0.46
CA LYS A 26 27.10 -6.33 0.58
C LYS A 26 27.45 -7.70 0.01
N ALA A 27 26.56 -8.31 -0.76
CA ALA A 27 26.79 -9.64 -1.34
C ALA A 27 27.96 -9.66 -2.32
N PHE A 28 28.18 -8.56 -3.05
CA PHE A 28 29.28 -8.42 -4.01
C PHE A 28 30.53 -7.71 -3.45
N GLY A 29 30.56 -7.39 -2.17
CA GLY A 29 31.70 -6.70 -1.55
C GLY A 29 31.92 -5.27 -2.05
N ALA A 30 30.88 -4.62 -2.56
CA ALA A 30 30.92 -3.25 -3.05
C ALA A 30 30.48 -2.24 -1.97
N LYS A 31 31.00 -1.02 -2.01
CA LYS A 31 30.50 0.09 -1.20
C LYS A 31 29.12 0.52 -1.73
N ALA A 32 28.18 0.77 -0.82
CA ALA A 32 26.89 1.36 -1.16
C ALA A 32 26.68 2.67 -0.38
N VAL A 33 26.24 3.71 -1.09
CA VAL A 33 25.79 4.99 -0.53
C VAL A 33 24.32 5.17 -0.89
N ILE A 34 23.48 5.41 0.13
CA ILE A 34 22.04 5.57 -0.08
C ILE A 34 21.65 6.95 0.43
N VAL A 35 21.13 7.78 -0.47
CA VAL A 35 20.63 9.12 -0.11
C VAL A 35 19.13 9.05 0.14
N MET A 36 18.68 9.56 1.27
CA MET A 36 17.29 9.57 1.70
C MET A 36 16.87 10.97 2.13
N PRO A 37 15.59 11.37 1.96
CA PRO A 37 15.08 12.58 2.58
C PRO A 37 15.23 12.57 4.10
N THR A 38 15.41 13.74 4.71
CA THR A 38 15.50 13.92 6.17
C THR A 38 14.22 13.47 6.90
N THR A 39 13.10 13.51 6.20
CA THR A 39 11.78 13.06 6.67
C THR A 39 11.60 11.53 6.71
N THR A 40 12.61 10.78 6.25
CA THR A 40 12.54 9.31 6.20
C THR A 40 12.44 8.72 7.62
N PRO A 41 11.46 7.81 7.89
CA PRO A 41 11.34 7.15 9.17
C PRO A 41 12.62 6.43 9.60
N LEU A 42 13.02 6.60 10.86
CA LEU A 42 14.26 6.04 11.42
C LEU A 42 14.39 4.53 11.20
N ILE A 43 13.30 3.81 11.28
CA ILE A 43 13.28 2.36 11.06
C ILE A 43 13.76 1.97 9.65
N LYS A 44 13.42 2.76 8.62
CA LYS A 44 13.85 2.53 7.23
C LYS A 44 15.35 2.85 7.08
N VAL A 45 15.82 3.90 7.74
CA VAL A 45 17.24 4.30 7.77
C VAL A 45 18.08 3.19 8.41
N GLU A 46 17.71 2.75 9.62
CA GLU A 46 18.43 1.73 10.37
C GLU A 46 18.42 0.37 9.65
N ARG A 47 17.30 -0.01 9.04
CA ARG A 47 17.21 -1.24 8.25
C ARG A 47 18.17 -1.21 7.05
N THR A 48 18.30 -0.07 6.36
CA THR A 48 19.25 0.08 5.25
C THR A 48 20.69 0.02 5.72
N LYS A 49 21.02 0.70 6.84
CA LYS A 49 22.35 0.63 7.46
C LYS A 49 22.72 -0.78 7.90
N SER A 50 21.76 -1.59 8.33
CA SER A 50 22.02 -2.97 8.78
C SER A 50 22.57 -3.88 7.67
N TYR A 51 22.34 -3.52 6.41
CA TYR A 51 23.00 -4.16 5.25
C TYR A 51 24.43 -3.66 4.98
N GLY A 52 24.93 -2.70 5.77
CA GLY A 52 26.29 -2.17 5.63
C GLY A 52 26.40 -0.96 4.69
N ALA A 53 25.30 -0.39 4.25
CA ALA A 53 25.31 0.82 3.42
C ALA A 53 25.56 2.08 4.25
N GLU A 54 26.27 3.03 3.68
CA GLU A 54 26.34 4.41 4.16
C GLU A 54 25.04 5.12 3.80
N VAL A 55 24.32 5.67 4.80
CA VAL A 55 23.08 6.42 4.57
C VAL A 55 23.32 7.90 4.80
N ILE A 56 23.03 8.70 3.80
CA ILE A 56 23.10 10.18 3.82
C ILE A 56 21.66 10.71 3.82
N LEU A 57 21.32 11.53 4.82
CA LEU A 57 20.04 12.23 4.87
C LEU A 57 20.23 13.62 4.27
N HIS A 58 19.44 13.93 3.21
CA HIS A 58 19.55 15.20 2.51
C HIS A 58 18.21 15.63 1.90
N GLY A 59 17.86 16.92 2.09
CA GLY A 59 16.60 17.50 1.61
C GLY A 59 15.37 16.95 2.34
N ASP A 60 14.22 17.52 2.06
CA ASP A 60 12.94 17.13 2.69
C ASP A 60 12.10 16.23 1.79
N VAL A 61 12.38 16.22 0.48
CA VAL A 61 11.65 15.44 -0.52
C VAL A 61 12.59 14.58 -1.36
N TYR A 62 12.01 13.58 -2.04
CA TYR A 62 12.76 12.65 -2.88
C TYR A 62 13.62 13.33 -3.95
N ASP A 63 13.08 14.37 -4.61
CA ASP A 63 13.79 15.05 -5.72
C ASP A 63 15.09 15.72 -5.25
N GLU A 64 15.11 16.29 -4.05
CA GLU A 64 16.31 16.89 -3.45
C GLU A 64 17.35 15.83 -3.09
N ALA A 65 16.90 14.71 -2.47
CA ALA A 65 17.77 13.59 -2.17
C ALA A 65 18.37 12.97 -3.46
N CYS A 66 17.56 12.88 -4.52
CA CYS A 66 17.97 12.35 -5.82
C CYS A 66 19.01 13.26 -6.50
N ALA A 67 18.77 14.58 -6.51
CA ALA A 67 19.73 15.53 -7.05
C ALA A 67 21.08 15.44 -6.33
N HIS A 68 21.05 15.38 -5.01
CA HIS A 68 22.26 15.22 -4.21
C HIS A 68 22.98 13.89 -4.45
N ALA A 69 22.24 12.80 -4.69
CA ALA A 69 22.84 11.52 -5.05
C ALA A 69 23.56 11.58 -6.39
N TYR A 70 23.04 12.31 -7.38
CA TYR A 70 23.74 12.57 -8.65
C TYR A 70 25.01 13.40 -8.47
N GLU A 71 24.98 14.45 -7.65
CA GLU A 71 26.18 15.25 -7.31
C GLU A 71 27.28 14.40 -6.69
N LEU A 72 26.90 13.53 -5.74
CA LEU A 72 27.84 12.61 -5.11
C LEU A 72 28.39 11.55 -6.06
N ALA A 73 27.53 11.06 -6.97
CA ALA A 73 27.93 10.12 -8.02
C ALA A 73 29.02 10.73 -8.91
N GLU A 74 28.83 11.96 -9.39
CA GLU A 74 29.79 12.68 -10.20
C GLU A 74 31.08 12.97 -9.43
N LYS A 75 30.98 13.51 -8.23
CA LYS A 75 32.11 13.89 -7.38
C LYS A 75 33.03 12.73 -7.01
N HIS A 76 32.46 11.56 -6.72
CA HIS A 76 33.18 10.39 -6.22
C HIS A 76 33.33 9.28 -7.24
N GLY A 77 32.73 9.40 -8.41
CA GLY A 77 32.75 8.42 -9.46
C GLY A 77 31.89 7.17 -9.17
N TYR A 78 30.91 7.27 -8.25
CA TYR A 78 30.01 6.16 -7.93
C TYR A 78 29.11 5.82 -9.11
N THR A 79 28.80 4.52 -9.26
CA THR A 79 27.80 4.07 -10.24
C THR A 79 26.40 4.31 -9.65
N PHE A 80 25.62 5.17 -10.33
CA PHE A 80 24.24 5.46 -9.91
C PHE A 80 23.32 4.30 -10.34
N ILE A 81 22.61 3.70 -9.40
CA ILE A 81 21.62 2.63 -9.63
C ILE A 81 20.23 3.23 -9.56
N HIS A 82 19.63 3.45 -10.74
CA HIS A 82 18.31 4.06 -10.83
C HIS A 82 17.21 3.11 -10.33
N PRO A 83 16.21 3.57 -9.55
CA PRO A 83 15.20 2.69 -8.95
C PRO A 83 14.28 1.99 -9.97
N PHE A 84 14.10 2.53 -11.18
CA PHE A 84 13.21 1.95 -12.19
C PHE A 84 13.58 2.28 -13.64
N ASP A 85 14.14 3.46 -13.95
CA ASP A 85 14.41 3.88 -15.33
C ASP A 85 15.81 3.44 -15.81
N ASP A 86 16.07 2.15 -15.66
CA ASP A 86 17.30 1.49 -16.06
C ASP A 86 17.00 0.10 -16.63
N PRO A 87 17.37 -0.18 -17.91
CA PRO A 87 17.16 -1.48 -18.54
C PRO A 87 17.86 -2.64 -17.82
N ALA A 88 19.02 -2.41 -17.18
CA ALA A 88 19.73 -3.46 -16.44
C ALA A 88 18.97 -3.81 -15.15
N VAL A 89 18.46 -2.80 -14.43
CA VAL A 89 17.60 -3.01 -13.26
C VAL A 89 16.31 -3.73 -13.68
N ALA A 90 15.65 -3.27 -14.74
CA ALA A 90 14.45 -3.92 -15.26
C ALA A 90 14.70 -5.38 -15.67
N THR A 91 15.85 -5.68 -16.28
CA THR A 91 16.24 -7.06 -16.64
C THR A 91 16.34 -7.95 -15.39
N GLY A 92 16.90 -7.44 -14.29
CA GLY A 92 16.93 -8.13 -13.00
C GLY A 92 15.51 -8.47 -12.48
N GLN A 93 14.55 -7.56 -12.64
CA GLN A 93 13.15 -7.79 -12.26
C GLN A 93 12.47 -8.89 -13.12
N GLY A 94 12.96 -9.11 -14.34
CA GLY A 94 12.47 -10.19 -15.21
C GLY A 94 12.64 -11.59 -14.63
N THR A 95 13.54 -11.80 -13.69
CA THR A 95 13.71 -13.10 -13.00
C THR A 95 12.42 -13.58 -12.31
N ILE A 96 11.57 -12.65 -11.87
CA ILE A 96 10.24 -12.97 -11.31
C ILE A 96 9.39 -13.72 -12.34
N ALA A 97 9.33 -13.22 -13.57
CA ALA A 97 8.58 -13.88 -14.63
C ALA A 97 9.14 -15.26 -14.99
N MET A 98 10.46 -15.43 -14.92
CA MET A 98 11.09 -16.73 -15.12
C MET A 98 10.64 -17.76 -14.08
N GLU A 99 10.59 -17.37 -12.81
CA GLU A 99 10.12 -18.23 -11.72
C GLU A 99 8.62 -18.54 -11.87
N ILE A 100 7.78 -17.54 -12.18
CA ILE A 100 6.34 -17.72 -12.41
C ILE A 100 6.08 -18.74 -13.52
N ILE A 101 6.71 -18.59 -14.67
CA ILE A 101 6.48 -19.48 -15.82
C ILE A 101 7.01 -20.90 -15.56
N LYS A 102 8.09 -21.02 -14.79
CA LYS A 102 8.61 -22.32 -14.37
C LYS A 102 7.62 -23.07 -13.47
N GLU A 103 7.01 -22.38 -12.50
CA GLU A 103 6.04 -22.97 -11.56
C GLU A 103 4.64 -23.13 -12.17
N LEU A 104 4.23 -22.21 -13.04
CA LEU A 104 2.91 -22.19 -13.66
C LEU A 104 2.98 -21.97 -15.17
N PRO A 105 3.43 -22.98 -15.96
CA PRO A 105 3.64 -22.83 -17.41
C PRO A 105 2.39 -22.44 -18.20
N LEU A 106 1.19 -22.77 -17.68
CA LEU A 106 -0.10 -22.51 -18.31
C LEU A 106 -0.83 -21.33 -17.67
N VAL A 107 -0.12 -20.30 -17.20
CA VAL A 107 -0.71 -19.06 -16.71
C VAL A 107 -1.38 -18.30 -17.85
N ASP A 108 -2.59 -17.79 -17.63
CA ASP A 108 -3.31 -16.97 -18.62
C ASP A 108 -3.02 -15.46 -18.41
N TYR A 109 -2.94 -15.02 -17.16
CA TYR A 109 -2.79 -13.61 -16.78
C TYR A 109 -1.74 -13.42 -15.70
N VAL A 110 -0.91 -12.40 -15.83
CA VAL A 110 0.02 -11.94 -14.81
C VAL A 110 -0.31 -10.49 -14.48
N LEU A 111 -0.66 -10.23 -13.22
CA LEU A 111 -0.88 -8.89 -12.69
C LEU A 111 0.40 -8.38 -12.03
N VAL A 112 0.81 -7.17 -12.39
CA VAL A 112 2.05 -6.56 -11.89
C VAL A 112 1.79 -5.13 -11.41
N PRO A 113 2.24 -4.73 -10.21
CA PRO A 113 2.11 -3.37 -9.74
C PRO A 113 3.03 -2.45 -10.54
N ILE A 114 2.54 -1.24 -10.83
CA ILE A 114 3.29 -0.22 -11.56
C ILE A 114 3.43 1.04 -10.70
N GLY A 115 4.68 1.48 -10.52
CA GLY A 115 5.03 2.83 -10.12
C GLY A 115 5.81 3.49 -11.24
N GLY A 116 7.13 3.61 -11.13
CA GLY A 116 7.99 4.12 -12.20
C GLY A 116 8.12 3.20 -13.43
N GLY A 117 7.75 1.92 -13.31
CA GLY A 117 7.64 0.98 -14.41
C GLY A 117 8.74 -0.09 -14.51
N GLY A 118 9.79 -0.03 -13.69
CA GLY A 118 10.92 -0.96 -13.80
C GLY A 118 10.55 -2.43 -13.62
N LEU A 119 9.76 -2.74 -12.57
CA LEU A 119 9.26 -4.10 -12.30
C LEU A 119 8.39 -4.61 -13.46
N ALA A 120 7.40 -3.80 -13.84
CA ALA A 120 6.48 -4.17 -14.91
C ALA A 120 7.19 -4.36 -16.26
N THR A 121 8.22 -3.56 -16.55
CA THR A 121 9.05 -3.73 -17.75
C THR A 121 9.75 -5.08 -17.77
N GLY A 122 10.43 -5.44 -16.69
CA GLY A 122 11.16 -6.71 -16.62
C GLY A 122 10.23 -7.91 -16.74
N VAL A 123 9.15 -7.91 -15.94
CA VAL A 123 8.16 -8.99 -15.92
C VAL A 123 7.46 -9.12 -17.28
N SER A 124 6.89 -8.03 -17.81
CA SER A 124 6.13 -8.09 -19.07
C SER A 124 6.99 -8.47 -20.26
N THR A 125 8.21 -7.94 -20.32
CA THR A 125 9.14 -8.24 -21.42
C THR A 125 9.47 -9.73 -21.45
N LEU A 126 9.84 -10.32 -20.32
CA LEU A 126 10.18 -11.75 -20.28
C LEU A 126 8.95 -12.62 -20.52
N VAL A 127 7.79 -12.28 -19.92
CA VAL A 127 6.53 -13.00 -20.18
C VAL A 127 6.22 -13.04 -21.67
N LYS A 128 6.28 -11.89 -22.36
CA LYS A 128 5.96 -11.81 -23.80
C LYS A 128 6.99 -12.49 -24.69
N LEU A 129 8.26 -12.52 -24.29
CA LEU A 129 9.30 -13.26 -24.99
C LEU A 129 9.12 -14.78 -24.89
N LEU A 130 8.70 -15.28 -23.73
CA LEU A 130 8.51 -16.71 -23.50
C LEU A 130 7.17 -17.21 -24.02
N ASN A 131 6.10 -16.46 -23.82
CA ASN A 131 4.76 -16.78 -24.33
C ASN A 131 3.92 -15.50 -24.55
N PRO A 132 3.82 -15.03 -25.81
CA PRO A 132 3.08 -13.80 -26.14
C PRO A 132 1.56 -13.88 -25.89
N ASN A 133 1.00 -15.08 -25.68
CA ASN A 133 -0.43 -15.27 -25.40
C ASN A 133 -0.79 -14.95 -23.94
N ILE A 134 0.18 -14.99 -23.03
CA ILE A 134 -0.06 -14.59 -21.64
C ILE A 134 -0.35 -13.10 -21.60
N LYS A 135 -1.44 -12.73 -20.95
CA LYS A 135 -1.84 -11.34 -20.77
C LYS A 135 -1.17 -10.74 -19.54
N VAL A 136 -0.57 -9.56 -19.69
CA VAL A 136 0.02 -8.82 -18.59
C VAL A 136 -0.84 -7.60 -18.29
N ILE A 137 -1.34 -7.52 -17.06
CA ILE A 137 -2.15 -6.40 -16.57
C ILE A 137 -1.31 -5.61 -15.57
N GLY A 138 -1.06 -4.35 -15.91
CA GLY A 138 -0.46 -3.39 -14.99
C GLY A 138 -1.50 -2.87 -13.98
N VAL A 139 -1.10 -2.68 -12.73
CA VAL A 139 -1.99 -2.13 -11.71
C VAL A 139 -1.34 -0.93 -11.04
N GLU A 140 -2.02 0.21 -11.08
CA GLU A 140 -1.61 1.45 -10.42
C GLU A 140 -2.62 1.86 -9.34
N PRO A 141 -2.20 2.61 -8.30
CA PRO A 141 -3.16 3.29 -7.45
C PRO A 141 -3.82 4.44 -8.20
N GLU A 142 -5.12 4.65 -8.01
CA GLU A 142 -5.88 5.73 -8.67
C GLU A 142 -5.24 7.11 -8.41
N GLY A 143 -4.70 7.32 -7.19
CA GLY A 143 -4.03 8.57 -6.82
C GLY A 143 -2.60 8.74 -7.34
N ALA A 144 -2.05 7.78 -8.12
CA ALA A 144 -0.70 7.85 -8.72
C ALA A 144 -0.62 7.05 -10.03
N ASN A 145 -1.52 7.30 -10.96
CA ASN A 145 -1.69 6.59 -12.23
C ASN A 145 -0.89 7.18 -13.39
N CYS A 146 0.36 7.55 -13.16
CA CYS A 146 1.19 8.24 -14.16
C CYS A 146 1.47 7.40 -15.42
N MET A 147 1.59 6.08 -15.30
CA MET A 147 1.82 5.20 -16.45
C MET A 147 0.56 5.08 -17.30
N GLN A 148 -0.63 4.91 -16.70
CA GLN A 148 -1.90 4.88 -17.43
C GLN A 148 -2.12 6.18 -18.20
N ALA A 149 -1.89 7.34 -17.54
CA ALA A 149 -1.98 8.65 -18.18
C ALA A 149 -1.00 8.76 -19.36
N SER A 150 0.21 8.25 -19.21
CA SER A 150 1.23 8.27 -20.27
C SER A 150 0.85 7.37 -21.45
N ILE A 151 0.32 6.17 -21.20
CA ILE A 151 -0.15 5.27 -22.28
C ILE A 151 -1.30 5.89 -23.06
N LEU A 152 -2.26 6.51 -22.36
CA LEU A 152 -3.41 7.18 -23.01
C LEU A 152 -2.99 8.38 -23.86
N ASN A 153 -1.96 9.11 -23.48
CA ASN A 153 -1.43 10.25 -24.25
C ASN A 153 -0.38 9.85 -25.31
N GLY A 154 0.12 8.62 -25.27
CA GLY A 154 1.16 8.13 -26.18
C GLY A 154 2.59 8.62 -25.86
N GLU A 155 2.76 9.39 -24.80
CA GLU A 155 4.04 9.96 -24.33
C GLU A 155 4.12 10.00 -22.80
N VAL A 156 5.33 10.10 -22.26
CA VAL A 156 5.56 10.13 -20.82
C VAL A 156 5.02 11.43 -20.21
N MET A 157 3.99 11.28 -19.37
CA MET A 157 3.30 12.37 -18.67
C MET A 157 3.78 12.51 -17.23
N THR A 158 3.75 13.73 -16.71
CA THR A 158 4.01 14.04 -15.30
C THR A 158 2.70 14.42 -14.61
N LEU A 159 2.33 13.71 -13.57
CA LEU A 159 1.17 14.07 -12.75
C LEU A 159 1.45 15.34 -11.92
N PRO A 160 0.48 16.22 -11.75
CA PRO A 160 0.65 17.43 -10.92
C PRO A 160 0.83 17.06 -9.43
N THR A 161 0.10 16.05 -8.97
CA THR A 161 0.12 15.58 -7.58
C THR A 161 0.03 14.07 -7.53
N VAL A 162 0.48 13.50 -6.41
CA VAL A 162 0.33 12.08 -6.07
C VAL A 162 -0.27 11.99 -4.68
N ASN A 163 -1.30 11.19 -4.51
CA ASN A 163 -1.95 10.95 -3.23
C ASN A 163 -2.43 9.50 -3.14
N THR A 164 -1.66 8.66 -2.46
CA THR A 164 -1.99 7.25 -2.24
C THR A 164 -1.23 6.70 -1.05
N ILE A 165 -1.80 5.69 -0.37
CA ILE A 165 -1.13 4.92 0.68
C ILE A 165 -0.12 3.90 0.12
N ALA A 166 -0.11 3.66 -1.19
CA ALA A 166 0.82 2.77 -1.87
C ALA A 166 2.16 3.48 -2.16
N ASP A 167 2.91 3.79 -1.12
CA ASP A 167 4.13 4.61 -1.14
C ASP A 167 5.20 4.10 -2.11
N GLY A 168 5.37 2.79 -2.25
CA GLY A 168 6.34 2.18 -3.19
C GLY A 168 5.99 2.38 -4.68
N THR A 169 4.75 2.78 -4.99
CA THR A 169 4.28 3.07 -6.35
C THR A 169 3.83 4.54 -6.53
N ALA A 170 4.02 5.38 -5.51
CA ALA A 170 3.65 6.79 -5.51
C ALA A 170 4.62 7.64 -6.35
N VAL A 171 4.59 7.48 -7.66
CA VAL A 171 5.49 8.11 -8.62
C VAL A 171 4.74 9.11 -9.48
N LYS A 172 5.30 10.34 -9.64
CA LYS A 172 4.70 11.40 -10.48
C LYS A 172 4.92 11.19 -11.97
N ARG A 173 6.04 10.57 -12.35
CA ARG A 173 6.47 10.43 -13.74
C ARG A 173 7.08 9.05 -13.97
N PRO A 174 6.64 8.31 -15.00
CA PRO A 174 7.26 7.04 -15.36
C PRO A 174 8.68 7.23 -15.89
N GLY A 175 9.46 6.14 -15.92
CA GLY A 175 10.76 6.13 -16.58
C GLY A 175 10.64 6.30 -18.09
N GLU A 176 11.49 7.13 -18.68
CA GLU A 176 11.48 7.39 -20.13
C GLU A 176 12.07 6.22 -20.92
N LYS A 177 13.15 5.60 -20.41
CA LYS A 177 13.84 4.50 -21.08
C LYS A 177 13.00 3.23 -21.10
N ILE A 178 12.19 3.02 -20.03
CA ILE A 178 11.40 1.79 -19.88
C ILE A 178 9.97 1.93 -20.44
N PHE A 179 9.48 3.12 -20.66
CA PHE A 179 8.11 3.40 -21.15
C PHE A 179 7.79 2.65 -22.47
N PRO A 180 8.65 2.63 -23.50
CA PRO A 180 8.38 1.90 -24.74
C PRO A 180 8.16 0.40 -24.56
N TYR A 181 8.81 -0.20 -23.55
CA TYR A 181 8.64 -1.63 -23.24
C TYR A 181 7.27 -1.90 -22.64
N ILE A 182 6.81 -1.03 -21.73
CA ILE A 182 5.47 -1.15 -21.13
C ILE A 182 4.40 -0.94 -22.19
N GLN A 183 4.52 0.10 -23.00
CA GLN A 183 3.59 0.37 -24.10
C GLN A 183 3.44 -0.83 -25.06
N LYS A 184 4.52 -1.58 -25.26
CA LYS A 184 4.52 -2.76 -26.14
C LYS A 184 4.01 -4.03 -25.45
N ASN A 185 4.35 -4.26 -24.19
CA ASN A 185 4.27 -5.57 -23.56
C ASN A 185 3.17 -5.69 -22.50
N VAL A 186 2.63 -4.58 -22.00
CA VAL A 186 1.50 -4.56 -21.05
C VAL A 186 0.20 -4.44 -21.85
N ASP A 187 -0.71 -5.40 -21.66
CA ASP A 187 -1.95 -5.46 -22.45
C ASP A 187 -3.00 -4.49 -21.97
N GLU A 188 -3.02 -4.20 -20.65
CA GLU A 188 -4.01 -3.33 -20.00
C GLU A 188 -3.40 -2.75 -18.73
N ILE A 189 -3.82 -1.53 -18.37
CA ILE A 189 -3.52 -0.91 -17.07
C ILE A 189 -4.84 -0.57 -16.39
N ILE A 190 -5.02 -1.09 -15.18
CA ILE A 190 -6.17 -0.80 -14.32
C ILE A 190 -5.72 -0.05 -13.08
N THR A 191 -6.62 0.73 -12.50
CA THR A 191 -6.38 1.46 -11.26
C THR A 191 -7.23 0.91 -10.13
N VAL A 192 -6.71 1.01 -8.88
CA VAL A 192 -7.42 0.64 -7.66
C VAL A 192 -7.38 1.77 -6.66
N LYS A 193 -8.40 1.88 -5.82
CA LYS A 193 -8.51 2.89 -4.77
C LYS A 193 -7.78 2.44 -3.51
N ASP A 194 -7.38 3.40 -2.69
CA ASP A 194 -6.70 3.14 -1.41
C ASP A 194 -7.57 2.31 -0.45
N GLU A 195 -8.89 2.53 -0.44
CA GLU A 195 -9.82 1.73 0.37
C GLU A 195 -9.81 0.25 -0.03
N GLU A 196 -9.55 -0.05 -1.31
CA GLU A 196 -9.45 -1.42 -1.81
C GLU A 196 -8.18 -2.10 -1.35
N LEU A 197 -7.08 -1.34 -1.20
CA LEU A 197 -5.83 -1.85 -0.63
C LEU A 197 -5.98 -2.20 0.85
N VAL A 198 -6.69 -1.37 1.60
CA VAL A 198 -7.00 -1.62 3.02
C VAL A 198 -7.78 -2.93 3.19
N VAL A 199 -8.77 -3.18 2.32
CA VAL A 199 -9.53 -4.43 2.31
C VAL A 199 -8.64 -5.62 1.94
N ALA A 200 -7.82 -5.48 0.89
CA ALA A 200 -6.88 -6.52 0.46
C ALA A 200 -5.85 -6.85 1.54
N PHE A 201 -5.39 -5.86 2.32
CA PHE A 201 -4.48 -6.09 3.43
C PHE A 201 -5.09 -7.02 4.49
N LEU A 202 -6.33 -6.75 4.91
CA LEU A 202 -7.02 -7.62 5.87
C LEU A 202 -7.19 -9.04 5.33
N ASP A 203 -7.55 -9.19 4.05
CA ASP A 203 -7.68 -10.52 3.43
C ASP A 203 -6.35 -11.30 3.48
N MET A 204 -5.23 -10.64 3.17
CA MET A 204 -3.92 -11.27 3.23
C MET A 204 -3.54 -11.68 4.66
N VAL A 205 -3.80 -10.82 5.65
CA VAL A 205 -3.49 -11.12 7.06
C VAL A 205 -4.42 -12.21 7.60
N GLU A 206 -5.74 -12.12 7.37
CA GLU A 206 -6.73 -13.02 7.94
C GLU A 206 -6.73 -14.40 7.27
N ASN A 207 -6.61 -14.47 5.95
CA ASN A 207 -6.77 -15.71 5.20
C ASN A 207 -5.46 -16.37 4.81
N HIS A 208 -4.41 -15.57 4.51
CA HIS A 208 -3.12 -16.06 4.03
C HIS A 208 -1.99 -15.96 5.05
N LYS A 209 -2.19 -15.25 6.18
CA LYS A 209 -1.19 -15.00 7.23
C LYS A 209 0.08 -14.32 6.70
N MET A 210 -0.10 -13.46 5.71
CA MET A 210 0.98 -12.74 5.04
C MET A 210 0.85 -11.23 5.26
N ILE A 211 1.98 -10.59 5.56
CA ILE A 211 2.10 -9.14 5.62
C ILE A 211 2.68 -8.66 4.29
N VAL A 212 1.87 -7.93 3.53
CA VAL A 212 2.21 -7.35 2.23
C VAL A 212 2.08 -5.84 2.32
N GLU A 213 3.06 -5.10 1.81
CA GLU A 213 2.98 -3.62 1.77
C GLU A 213 1.91 -3.14 0.80
N ASN A 214 1.42 -1.91 0.98
CA ASN A 214 0.29 -1.39 0.20
C ASN A 214 0.53 -1.45 -1.32
N SER A 215 1.74 -1.14 -1.78
CA SER A 215 2.10 -1.26 -3.21
C SER A 215 2.07 -2.69 -3.73
N GLY A 216 2.42 -3.67 -2.89
CA GLY A 216 2.34 -5.09 -3.22
C GLY A 216 0.92 -5.63 -3.27
N LEU A 217 -0.03 -4.95 -2.62
CA LEU A 217 -1.45 -5.33 -2.59
C LEU A 217 -2.24 -4.87 -3.82
N LEU A 218 -1.69 -3.98 -4.65
CA LEU A 218 -2.35 -3.47 -5.86
C LEU A 218 -2.94 -4.60 -6.71
N THR A 219 -2.17 -5.65 -6.96
CA THR A 219 -2.59 -6.77 -7.79
C THR A 219 -3.69 -7.62 -7.16
N VAL A 220 -3.71 -7.76 -5.84
CA VAL A 220 -4.78 -8.46 -5.10
C VAL A 220 -6.06 -7.65 -5.11
N ALA A 221 -5.97 -6.35 -4.83
CA ALA A 221 -7.12 -5.45 -4.88
C ALA A 221 -7.76 -5.41 -6.27
N ALA A 222 -6.93 -5.50 -7.33
CA ALA A 222 -7.39 -5.49 -8.71
C ALA A 222 -8.20 -6.73 -9.10
N LEU A 223 -8.07 -7.87 -8.42
CA LEU A 223 -8.76 -9.11 -8.81
C LEU A 223 -10.27 -8.96 -8.91
N LYS A 224 -10.88 -8.13 -8.09
CA LYS A 224 -12.34 -7.89 -8.11
C LYS A 224 -12.81 -7.09 -9.33
N HIS A 225 -11.92 -6.40 -10.04
CA HIS A 225 -12.23 -5.69 -11.27
C HIS A 225 -12.23 -6.61 -12.49
N LEU A 226 -11.66 -7.82 -12.36
CA LEU A 226 -11.52 -8.78 -13.44
C LEU A 226 -12.79 -9.64 -13.57
N LYS A 227 -13.30 -9.76 -14.80
CA LYS A 227 -14.57 -10.45 -15.09
C LYS A 227 -14.38 -11.78 -15.86
N PHE A 228 -13.21 -12.36 -15.83
CA PHE A 228 -12.98 -13.64 -16.52
C PHE A 228 -13.17 -14.83 -15.58
N GLN A 229 -13.61 -15.95 -16.16
CA GLN A 229 -13.82 -17.22 -15.44
C GLN A 229 -12.92 -18.30 -16.00
N ASN A 230 -12.58 -19.28 -15.15
CA ASN A 230 -11.76 -20.44 -15.51
C ASN A 230 -10.38 -20.07 -16.08
N LYS A 231 -9.76 -18.98 -15.55
CA LYS A 231 -8.43 -18.51 -15.94
C LYS A 231 -7.44 -18.70 -14.80
N LYS A 232 -6.20 -19.02 -15.17
CA LYS A 232 -5.08 -19.06 -14.24
C LYS A 232 -4.48 -17.67 -14.15
N VAL A 233 -4.57 -17.05 -13.00
CA VAL A 233 -4.14 -15.68 -12.75
C VAL A 233 -3.05 -15.67 -11.69
N VAL A 234 -1.96 -14.96 -11.95
CA VAL A 234 -0.90 -14.69 -10.99
C VAL A 234 -0.96 -13.23 -10.59
N SER A 235 -1.09 -12.97 -9.29
CA SER A 235 -0.94 -11.65 -8.68
C SER A 235 0.42 -11.56 -8.02
N ILE A 236 1.27 -10.64 -8.47
CA ILE A 236 2.61 -10.45 -7.91
C ILE A 236 2.50 -9.65 -6.61
N LEU A 237 2.84 -10.27 -5.49
CA LEU A 237 3.02 -9.61 -4.20
C LEU A 237 4.45 -9.08 -4.12
N SER A 238 4.65 -7.83 -4.55
CA SER A 238 5.98 -7.30 -4.85
C SER A 238 6.82 -6.91 -3.64
N GLY A 239 6.24 -6.78 -2.46
CA GLY A 239 6.98 -6.38 -1.27
C GLY A 239 6.23 -6.53 0.04
N GLY A 240 6.98 -6.48 1.15
CA GLY A 240 6.48 -6.57 2.53
C GLY A 240 7.16 -5.57 3.46
N ASN A 241 7.72 -4.49 2.94
CA ASN A 241 8.44 -3.47 3.71
C ASN A 241 7.47 -2.48 4.37
N MET A 242 6.62 -2.99 5.24
CA MET A 242 5.65 -2.20 6.00
C MET A 242 6.13 -2.03 7.45
N ASP A 243 6.01 -0.83 7.99
CA ASP A 243 6.27 -0.58 9.40
C ASP A 243 5.04 -0.91 10.28
N VAL A 244 5.28 -1.18 11.56
CA VAL A 244 4.24 -1.63 12.50
C VAL A 244 3.17 -0.56 12.75
N ILE A 245 3.53 0.72 12.71
CA ILE A 245 2.58 1.84 12.93
C ILE A 245 1.62 1.93 11.73
N THR A 246 2.17 1.91 10.52
CA THR A 246 1.36 1.87 9.28
C THR A 246 0.46 0.63 9.27
N MET A 247 1.00 -0.55 9.65
CA MET A 247 0.21 -1.79 9.75
C MET A 247 -0.96 -1.63 10.72
N ALA A 248 -0.72 -1.10 11.92
CA ALA A 248 -1.78 -0.88 12.91
C ALA A 248 -2.87 0.04 12.36
N SER A 249 -2.49 1.13 11.69
CA SER A 249 -3.42 2.07 11.06
C SER A 249 -4.25 1.40 9.95
N VAL A 250 -3.62 0.61 9.07
CA VAL A 250 -4.33 -0.09 7.99
C VAL A 250 -5.29 -1.13 8.54
N VAL A 251 -4.89 -1.91 9.56
CA VAL A 251 -5.79 -2.87 10.24
C VAL A 251 -7.00 -2.16 10.82
N GLN A 252 -6.79 -1.08 11.58
CA GLN A 252 -7.88 -0.31 12.20
C GLN A 252 -8.86 0.22 11.13
N ASN A 253 -8.34 0.88 10.10
CA ASN A 253 -9.16 1.42 9.02
C ASN A 253 -9.90 0.31 8.25
N GLY A 254 -9.28 -0.84 8.07
CA GLY A 254 -9.90 -1.99 7.42
C GLY A 254 -11.04 -2.60 8.22
N LEU A 255 -10.91 -2.69 9.54
CA LEU A 255 -11.98 -3.16 10.41
C LEU A 255 -13.18 -2.19 10.39
N ILE A 256 -12.90 -0.88 10.35
CA ILE A 256 -13.93 0.16 10.22
C ILE A 256 -14.61 0.07 8.84
N ALA A 257 -13.84 -0.03 7.76
CA ALA A 257 -14.37 -0.12 6.39
C ALA A 257 -15.25 -1.35 6.15
N ARG A 258 -15.04 -2.43 6.92
CA ARG A 258 -15.86 -3.65 6.90
C ARG A 258 -16.99 -3.65 7.93
N ASP A 259 -17.27 -2.52 8.58
CA ASP A 259 -18.26 -2.40 9.66
C ASP A 259 -18.05 -3.40 10.82
N ARG A 260 -16.83 -3.91 10.97
CA ARG A 260 -16.47 -4.77 12.11
C ARG A 260 -16.21 -3.98 13.37
N ILE A 261 -15.84 -2.72 13.21
CA ILE A 261 -15.74 -1.73 14.29
C ILE A 261 -16.47 -0.47 13.86
N PHE A 262 -17.37 -0.01 14.70
CA PHE A 262 -18.09 1.24 14.48
C PHE A 262 -18.39 1.96 15.80
N THR A 263 -18.57 3.26 15.75
CA THR A 263 -18.94 4.08 16.92
C THR A 263 -20.34 4.62 16.75
N VAL A 264 -21.16 4.39 17.75
CA VAL A 264 -22.50 4.94 17.87
C VAL A 264 -22.58 5.94 19.02
N SER A 265 -23.25 7.07 18.81
CA SER A 265 -23.59 8.05 19.82
C SER A 265 -25.08 7.96 20.11
N VAL A 266 -25.42 7.84 21.39
CA VAL A 266 -26.81 7.81 21.89
C VAL A 266 -26.99 8.90 22.94
N LEU A 267 -28.05 9.70 22.80
CA LEU A 267 -28.41 10.67 23.80
C LEU A 267 -29.36 10.01 24.82
N LEU A 268 -29.01 10.08 26.10
CA LEU A 268 -29.73 9.45 27.21
C LEU A 268 -30.25 10.49 28.19
N PRO A 269 -31.39 10.23 28.88
CA PRO A 269 -31.73 10.94 30.10
C PRO A 269 -30.67 10.72 31.17
N ASP A 270 -30.33 11.76 31.92
CA ASP A 270 -29.41 11.63 33.06
C ASP A 270 -30.12 10.96 34.27
N LYS A 271 -30.26 9.64 34.16
CA LYS A 271 -30.90 8.81 35.18
C LYS A 271 -30.11 7.54 35.47
N PRO A 272 -30.07 7.08 36.70
CA PRO A 272 -29.48 5.79 37.04
C PRO A 272 -30.14 4.66 36.24
N GLY A 273 -29.30 3.75 35.67
CA GLY A 273 -29.76 2.57 34.92
C GLY A 273 -29.83 2.74 33.39
N GLU A 274 -29.81 3.96 32.84
CA GLU A 274 -29.90 4.14 31.37
C GLU A 274 -28.71 3.55 30.63
N LEU A 275 -27.49 3.68 31.15
CA LEU A 275 -26.30 3.03 30.62
C LEU A 275 -26.46 1.49 30.57
N VAL A 276 -27.03 0.91 31.67
CA VAL A 276 -27.24 -0.55 31.74
C VAL A 276 -28.25 -1.02 30.68
N ARG A 277 -29.31 -0.23 30.43
CA ARG A 277 -30.30 -0.56 29.39
C ARG A 277 -29.68 -0.59 28.00
N VAL A 278 -28.93 0.44 27.62
CA VAL A 278 -28.25 0.49 26.34
C VAL A 278 -27.27 -0.68 26.18
N ALA A 279 -26.46 -0.94 27.22
CA ALA A 279 -25.52 -2.06 27.21
C ALA A 279 -26.24 -3.43 27.10
N ALA A 280 -27.41 -3.59 27.76
CA ALA A 280 -28.20 -4.81 27.66
C ALA A 280 -28.76 -5.04 26.25
N VAL A 281 -29.20 -3.99 25.55
CA VAL A 281 -29.64 -4.09 24.14
C VAL A 281 -28.49 -4.56 23.26
N ILE A 282 -27.33 -3.93 23.38
CA ILE A 282 -26.14 -4.29 22.60
C ILE A 282 -25.74 -5.73 22.87
N ALA A 283 -25.69 -6.12 24.13
CA ALA A 283 -25.32 -7.50 24.54
C ALA A 283 -26.32 -8.54 24.04
N LYS A 284 -27.63 -8.26 24.09
CA LYS A 284 -28.68 -9.14 23.56
C LYS A 284 -28.48 -9.42 22.06
N HIS A 285 -27.99 -8.44 21.32
CA HIS A 285 -27.66 -8.55 19.90
C HIS A 285 -26.19 -8.87 19.65
N GLN A 286 -25.47 -9.45 20.62
CA GLN A 286 -24.09 -9.93 20.50
C GLN A 286 -23.05 -8.89 20.09
N GLY A 287 -23.37 -7.58 20.23
CA GLY A 287 -22.39 -6.52 20.04
C GLY A 287 -21.39 -6.49 21.20
N ASN A 288 -20.10 -6.46 20.89
CA ASN A 288 -19.05 -6.37 21.91
C ASN A 288 -18.60 -4.90 22.08
N VAL A 289 -18.62 -4.40 23.31
CA VAL A 289 -18.20 -3.01 23.61
C VAL A 289 -16.68 -2.97 23.75
N ILE A 290 -16.02 -2.23 22.86
CA ILE A 290 -14.57 -2.00 22.88
C ILE A 290 -14.23 -0.77 23.74
N LYS A 291 -14.99 0.32 23.53
CA LYS A 291 -14.75 1.61 24.20
C LYS A 291 -16.07 2.27 24.54
N LEU A 292 -16.12 2.95 25.67
CA LEU A 292 -17.30 3.66 26.12
C LEU A 292 -16.89 5.01 26.68
N GLU A 293 -17.52 6.07 26.18
CA GLU A 293 -17.34 7.44 26.65
C GLU A 293 -18.70 7.98 27.10
N HIS A 294 -18.79 8.35 28.34
CA HIS A 294 -20.01 8.91 28.99
C HIS A 294 -19.78 10.38 29.25
N ASN A 295 -20.41 11.27 28.49
CA ASN A 295 -20.24 12.71 28.60
C ASN A 295 -21.51 13.37 29.11
N GLN A 296 -21.46 13.89 30.37
CA GLN A 296 -22.57 14.57 31.05
C GLN A 296 -22.66 16.07 30.73
N PHE A 297 -21.67 16.65 30.05
CA PHE A 297 -21.58 18.09 29.84
C PHE A 297 -21.96 18.53 28.42
N VAL A 298 -22.69 17.71 27.69
CA VAL A 298 -23.08 18.00 26.27
C VAL A 298 -24.19 19.05 26.21
N SER A 299 -24.99 19.20 27.27
CA SER A 299 -26.10 20.17 27.34
C SER A 299 -26.25 20.76 28.73
N THR A 300 -26.60 22.05 28.81
CA THR A 300 -26.99 22.73 30.04
C THR A 300 -28.32 22.23 30.61
N ASN A 301 -29.14 21.55 29.80
CA ASN A 301 -30.41 20.96 30.22
C ASN A 301 -30.20 19.49 30.62
N ARG A 302 -30.00 19.24 31.92
CA ARG A 302 -29.75 17.90 32.48
C ARG A 302 -30.87 16.89 32.24
N THR A 303 -32.08 17.33 31.91
CA THR A 303 -33.20 16.41 31.67
C THR A 303 -33.18 15.75 30.33
N ALA A 304 -32.28 16.15 29.40
CA ALA A 304 -32.36 15.74 28.03
C ALA A 304 -31.08 15.15 27.41
N ALA A 305 -29.89 15.25 28.01
CA ALA A 305 -28.72 14.86 27.22
C ALA A 305 -27.46 14.54 28.03
N VAL A 306 -27.31 13.31 28.37
CA VAL A 306 -25.98 12.68 28.47
C VAL A 306 -25.67 12.04 27.12
N GLU A 307 -24.55 12.34 26.53
CA GLU A 307 -24.07 11.62 25.32
C GLU A 307 -23.27 10.40 25.74
N LEU A 308 -23.73 9.24 25.29
CA LEU A 308 -23.02 7.99 25.41
C LEU A 308 -22.45 7.62 24.03
N LYS A 309 -21.12 7.68 23.89
CA LYS A 309 -20.44 7.17 22.70
C LYS A 309 -19.92 5.77 22.98
N ILE A 310 -20.26 4.84 22.12
CA ILE A 310 -19.92 3.44 22.27
C ILE A 310 -19.24 2.99 20.99
N THR A 311 -17.99 2.52 21.09
CA THR A 311 -17.30 1.83 20.00
C THR A 311 -17.54 0.34 20.16
N LEU A 312 -18.07 -0.27 19.12
CA LEU A 312 -18.56 -1.65 19.11
C LEU A 312 -17.78 -2.47 18.10
N GLU A 313 -17.54 -3.73 18.43
CA GLU A 313 -17.18 -4.77 17.51
C GLU A 313 -18.44 -5.50 17.06
N ALA A 314 -18.54 -5.76 15.75
CA ALA A 314 -19.63 -6.48 15.10
C ALA A 314 -19.09 -7.47 14.06
N PHE A 315 -19.96 -8.34 13.56
CA PHE A 315 -19.60 -9.31 12.52
C PHE A 315 -19.57 -8.70 11.09
N GLY A 316 -19.96 -7.44 10.95
CA GLY A 316 -20.00 -6.72 9.69
C GLY A 316 -21.26 -5.88 9.53
N THR A 317 -21.55 -5.47 8.29
CA THR A 317 -22.60 -4.49 7.96
C THR A 317 -24.00 -4.89 8.41
N GLU A 318 -24.40 -6.13 8.19
CA GLU A 318 -25.74 -6.63 8.59
C GLU A 318 -25.90 -6.60 10.11
N HIS A 319 -24.91 -7.09 10.82
CA HIS A 319 -24.94 -7.09 12.30
C HIS A 319 -24.92 -5.66 12.90
N LYS A 320 -24.12 -4.76 12.30
CA LYS A 320 -24.16 -3.33 12.66
C LYS A 320 -25.56 -2.75 12.51
N GLN A 321 -26.24 -3.04 11.38
CA GLN A 321 -27.60 -2.56 11.12
C GLN A 321 -28.60 -3.13 12.12
N GLU A 322 -28.47 -4.41 12.47
CA GLU A 322 -29.29 -5.06 13.49
C GLU A 322 -29.16 -4.37 14.86
N ILE A 323 -27.93 -4.10 15.31
CA ILE A 323 -27.69 -3.41 16.58
C ILE A 323 -28.28 -1.98 16.54
N MET A 324 -28.07 -1.26 15.45
CA MET A 324 -28.63 0.10 15.29
C MET A 324 -30.16 0.10 15.38
N LYS A 325 -30.80 -0.83 14.67
CA LYS A 325 -32.26 -1.00 14.67
C LYS A 325 -32.80 -1.38 16.06
N ALA A 326 -32.14 -2.30 16.76
CA ALA A 326 -32.52 -2.69 18.12
C ALA A 326 -32.48 -1.51 19.11
N LEU A 327 -31.49 -0.64 18.98
CA LEU A 327 -31.43 0.59 19.77
C LEU A 327 -32.59 1.54 19.42
N GLU A 328 -32.98 1.64 18.17
CA GLU A 328 -34.13 2.46 17.73
C GLU A 328 -35.47 1.90 18.25
N GLU A 329 -35.66 0.59 18.22
CA GLU A 329 -36.85 -0.10 18.73
C GLU A 329 -37.04 0.09 20.24
N GLU A 330 -35.95 0.23 20.99
CA GLU A 330 -35.98 0.56 22.42
C GLU A 330 -36.16 2.09 22.71
N GLY A 331 -36.40 2.88 21.64
CA GLY A 331 -36.71 4.31 21.74
C GLY A 331 -35.50 5.23 21.77
N TYR A 332 -34.28 4.70 21.55
CA TYR A 332 -33.07 5.51 21.42
C TYR A 332 -32.94 6.09 20.00
N ARG A 333 -32.12 7.13 19.85
CA ARG A 333 -31.78 7.71 18.55
C ARG A 333 -30.27 7.58 18.27
N PRO A 334 -29.82 6.39 17.88
CA PRO A 334 -28.41 6.17 17.65
C PRO A 334 -27.94 6.95 16.43
N LYS A 335 -26.75 7.57 16.51
CA LYS A 335 -26.09 8.26 15.41
C LYS A 335 -24.69 7.68 15.21
N LEU A 336 -24.37 7.30 13.99
CA LEU A 336 -23.01 6.90 13.67
C LEU A 336 -22.06 8.09 13.83
N LYS A 337 -20.91 7.83 14.43
CA LYS A 337 -19.80 8.76 14.58
C LYS A 337 -18.56 8.15 13.93
N MET A 338 -17.59 9.00 13.63
CA MET A 338 -16.30 8.53 13.18
C MET A 338 -15.70 7.63 14.27
N ALA A 339 -15.36 6.40 13.92
CA ALA A 339 -14.78 5.47 14.85
C ALA A 339 -13.36 5.91 15.22
N SER A 340 -13.08 5.93 16.53
CA SER A 340 -11.74 6.15 17.09
C SER A 340 -11.47 5.06 18.11
N LEU A 341 -10.45 4.25 17.85
CA LEU A 341 -9.97 3.25 18.80
C LEU A 341 -9.00 3.86 19.81
#